data_ed5da85e54e908b15207f098b2733563
#
_entry.id   ed5da85e54e908b15207f098b2733563
#
_cell.length_a   1.000
_cell.length_b   1.000
_cell.length_c   1.000
_cell.angle_alpha   90.00
_cell.angle_beta   90.00
_cell.angle_gamma   90.00
#
_symmetry.space_group_name_H-M   'P 1'
#
loop_
_entity.id
_entity.type
_entity.pdbx_description
1 polymer ?
#
loop_
_entity_poly.entity_id
_entity_poly.type
_entity_poly.pdbx_seq_one_letter_code
_entity_poly.pdbx_strand_id
1 'polypeptide(L)'
;VHKRVKRLIASHIGSNPVAGRQMTDGALEVEFSPQGTLAERIRAGGAGLGGILTDIGIDNATVCENKETVTIDGKSYLVEKALTADFAFVSAHIADEFGNLTFDKTARNMNPLMAAAAERTFAEAAEIVPAGELDSEHIVTPGVFVEGVVQSEGVKWRWAWE
;
A
#
# COMPACT_ATOMS: atom_id res chain seq x y z
N VAL A 1 12.95 4.11 -16.43
CA VAL A 1 13.07 4.69 -17.75
C VAL A 1 12.80 6.18 -17.72
N HIS A 2 11.67 6.66 -17.18
CA HIS A 2 11.33 8.09 -17.19
C HIS A 2 11.71 8.87 -15.94
N LYS A 3 12.29 8.23 -14.92
CA LYS A 3 12.73 8.84 -13.63
C LYS A 3 11.65 9.73 -12.99
N ARG A 4 10.38 9.26 -13.02
CA ARG A 4 9.22 10.01 -12.50
C ARG A 4 8.99 9.81 -11.00
N VAL A 5 9.65 8.82 -10.40
CA VAL A 5 9.58 8.53 -8.96
C VAL A 5 10.83 9.09 -8.31
N LYS A 6 10.65 9.96 -7.32
CA LYS A 6 11.73 10.54 -6.54
C LYS A 6 12.05 9.71 -5.30
N ARG A 7 11.02 9.22 -4.62
CA ARG A 7 11.12 8.40 -3.41
C ARG A 7 10.18 7.20 -3.50
N LEU A 8 10.64 6.06 -3.02
CA LEU A 8 9.90 4.81 -2.95
C LEU A 8 9.97 4.28 -1.52
N ILE A 9 8.81 3.94 -0.93
CA ILE A 9 8.74 3.21 0.33
C ILE A 9 8.28 1.79 -0.01
N ALA A 10 9.09 0.80 0.26
CA ALA A 10 8.84 -0.58 -0.14
C ALA A 10 9.51 -1.57 0.81
N SER A 11 8.98 -2.79 0.85
CA SER A 11 9.61 -3.89 1.57
C SER A 11 10.72 -4.58 0.76
N HIS A 12 10.63 -4.51 -0.56
CA HIS A 12 11.55 -5.19 -1.48
C HIS A 12 11.58 -4.49 -2.85
N ILE A 13 12.76 -4.37 -3.44
CA ILE A 13 12.96 -3.84 -4.80
C ILE A 13 13.77 -4.79 -5.70
N GLY A 14 14.28 -5.90 -5.16
CA GLY A 14 15.20 -6.80 -5.88
C GLY A 14 14.62 -7.43 -7.15
N SER A 15 13.29 -7.54 -7.23
CA SER A 15 12.60 -8.01 -8.43
C SER A 15 12.45 -6.94 -9.53
N ASN A 16 12.90 -5.70 -9.30
CA ASN A 16 12.90 -4.64 -10.29
C ASN A 16 14.30 -4.07 -10.51
N PRO A 17 15.06 -4.58 -11.51
CA PRO A 17 16.43 -4.15 -11.75
C PRO A 17 16.56 -2.68 -12.16
N VAL A 18 15.51 -2.07 -12.67
CA VAL A 18 15.50 -0.63 -12.99
C VAL A 18 15.46 0.19 -11.71
N ALA A 19 14.62 -0.18 -10.74
CA ALA A 19 14.57 0.49 -9.44
C ALA A 19 15.89 0.31 -8.68
N GLY A 20 16.46 -0.91 -8.69
CA GLY A 20 17.76 -1.19 -8.07
C GLY A 20 18.89 -0.32 -8.63
N ARG A 21 18.99 -0.20 -9.96
CA ARG A 21 19.97 0.69 -10.59
C ARG A 21 19.76 2.15 -10.22
N GLN A 22 18.52 2.65 -10.27
CA GLN A 22 18.22 4.05 -9.92
C GLN A 22 18.55 4.37 -8.46
N MET A 23 18.35 3.41 -7.55
CA MET A 23 18.77 3.54 -6.15
C MET A 23 20.29 3.62 -6.03
N THR A 24 21.02 2.71 -6.69
CA THR A 24 22.50 2.70 -6.68
C THR A 24 23.09 3.99 -7.27
N ASP A 25 22.47 4.51 -8.32
CA ASP A 25 22.89 5.76 -8.99
C ASP A 25 22.45 7.03 -8.22
N GLY A 26 21.78 6.90 -7.08
CA GLY A 26 21.26 8.02 -6.30
C GLY A 26 20.10 8.79 -6.96
N ALA A 27 19.51 8.22 -8.01
CA ALA A 27 18.37 8.83 -8.73
C ALA A 27 16.99 8.48 -8.13
N LEU A 28 16.95 7.51 -7.23
CA LEU A 28 15.77 7.09 -6.49
C LEU A 28 16.12 6.92 -5.02
N GLU A 29 15.48 7.70 -4.17
CA GLU A 29 15.51 7.49 -2.72
C GLU A 29 14.65 6.28 -2.37
N VAL A 30 15.18 5.33 -1.62
CA VAL A 30 14.42 4.14 -1.19
C VAL A 30 14.42 4.06 0.33
N GLU A 31 13.23 4.05 0.92
CA GLU A 31 13.01 3.71 2.31
C GLU A 31 12.56 2.24 2.40
N PHE A 32 13.36 1.42 3.06
CA PHE A 32 12.96 0.03 3.31
C PHE A 32 12.12 -0.07 4.58
N SER A 33 10.95 -0.71 4.45
CA SER A 33 10.07 -1.03 5.57
C SER A 33 9.72 -2.52 5.49
N PRO A 34 9.92 -3.30 6.57
CA PRO A 34 9.49 -4.71 6.58
C PRO A 34 8.02 -4.84 6.16
N GLN A 35 7.68 -5.91 5.42
CA GLN A 35 6.35 -6.01 4.77
C GLN A 35 5.18 -5.84 5.75
N GLY A 36 5.24 -6.51 6.90
CA GLY A 36 4.19 -6.36 7.93
C GLY A 36 4.14 -4.94 8.51
N THR A 37 5.30 -4.34 8.77
CA THR A 37 5.42 -2.96 9.24
C THR A 37 4.86 -1.98 8.22
N LEU A 38 5.15 -2.17 6.93
CA LEU A 38 4.61 -1.34 5.84
C LEU A 38 3.08 -1.41 5.81
N ALA A 39 2.51 -2.61 5.90
CA ALA A 39 1.07 -2.80 5.95
C ALA A 39 0.43 -2.09 7.15
N GLU A 40 1.02 -2.23 8.34
CA GLU A 40 0.52 -1.61 9.56
C GLU A 40 0.68 -0.08 9.56
N ARG A 41 1.73 0.47 8.97
CA ARG A 41 1.90 1.91 8.77
C ARG A 41 0.80 2.49 7.89
N ILE A 42 0.45 1.80 6.79
CA ILE A 42 -0.64 2.19 5.89
C ILE A 42 -1.99 2.06 6.64
N ARG A 43 -2.22 0.93 7.33
CA ARG A 43 -3.43 0.74 8.12
C ARG A 43 -3.59 1.83 9.18
N ALA A 44 -2.51 2.19 9.87
CA ALA A 44 -2.51 3.27 10.85
C ALA A 44 -2.91 4.61 10.22
N GLY A 45 -2.40 4.92 9.01
CA GLY A 45 -2.78 6.11 8.26
C GLY A 45 -4.27 6.16 7.97
N GLY A 46 -4.83 5.07 7.44
CA GLY A 46 -6.26 4.96 7.16
C GLY A 46 -7.16 5.00 8.40
N ALA A 47 -6.63 4.61 9.56
CA ALA A 47 -7.34 4.66 10.84
C ALA A 47 -7.17 6.00 11.60
N GLY A 48 -6.46 6.98 11.04
CA GLY A 48 -6.18 8.26 11.69
C GLY A 48 -5.19 8.17 12.85
N LEU A 49 -4.38 7.10 12.93
CA LEU A 49 -3.35 6.93 13.94
C LEU A 49 -2.04 7.61 13.49
N GLY A 50 -1.28 8.19 14.42
CA GLY A 50 -0.01 8.86 14.08
C GLY A 50 1.14 7.90 13.75
N GLY A 51 1.01 6.62 14.09
CA GLY A 51 2.02 5.59 13.86
C GLY A 51 1.78 4.36 14.70
N ILE A 52 2.75 3.46 14.68
CA ILE A 52 2.76 2.20 15.42
C ILE A 52 4.09 2.00 16.13
N LEU A 53 4.10 1.13 17.12
CA LEU A 53 5.30 0.64 17.79
C LEU A 53 5.54 -0.81 17.37
N THR A 54 6.76 -1.14 16.96
CA THR A 54 7.13 -2.49 16.54
C THR A 54 8.55 -2.84 16.99
N ASP A 55 8.79 -4.10 17.31
CA ASP A 55 10.13 -4.63 17.53
C ASP A 55 10.75 -5.25 16.26
N ILE A 56 9.98 -5.29 15.17
CA ILE A 56 10.46 -5.84 13.90
C ILE A 56 11.55 -4.96 13.30
N GLY A 57 12.72 -5.55 13.12
CA GLY A 57 13.87 -4.88 12.51
C GLY A 57 14.66 -3.99 13.46
N ILE A 58 14.41 -4.03 14.78
CA ILE A 58 15.11 -3.19 15.76
C ILE A 58 16.62 -3.42 15.80
N ASP A 59 17.08 -4.62 15.43
CA ASP A 59 18.50 -4.97 15.35
C ASP A 59 19.11 -4.76 13.94
N ASN A 60 18.33 -4.20 13.01
CA ASN A 60 18.78 -3.97 11.64
C ASN A 60 19.06 -2.49 11.40
N ALA A 61 20.33 -2.15 11.18
CA ALA A 61 20.78 -0.77 11.02
C ALA A 61 20.02 -0.01 9.90
N THR A 62 19.76 -0.66 8.77
CA THR A 62 19.02 -0.06 7.65
C THR A 62 17.56 0.22 8.00
N VAL A 63 16.93 -0.65 8.80
CA VAL A 63 15.53 -0.47 9.24
C VAL A 63 15.45 0.60 10.32
N CYS A 64 16.45 0.69 11.20
CA CYS A 64 16.49 1.65 12.32
C CYS A 64 16.95 3.05 11.92
N GLU A 65 17.48 3.21 10.72
CA GLU A 65 18.05 4.48 10.29
C GLU A 65 17.03 5.62 10.39
N ASN A 66 17.42 6.68 11.13
CA ASN A 66 16.60 7.87 11.38
C ASN A 66 15.25 7.61 12.09
N LYS A 67 15.11 6.51 12.83
CA LYS A 67 13.89 6.18 13.59
C LYS A 67 14.11 6.35 15.09
N GLU A 68 13.06 6.79 15.76
CA GLU A 68 13.02 6.89 17.22
C GLU A 68 12.74 5.51 17.84
N THR A 69 13.21 5.31 19.07
CA THR A 69 12.89 4.14 19.88
C THR A 69 12.18 4.54 21.16
N VAL A 70 11.26 3.72 21.59
CA VAL A 70 10.53 3.86 22.87
C VAL A 70 10.66 2.57 23.66
N THR A 71 10.88 2.67 24.97
CA THR A 71 10.90 1.52 25.87
C THR A 71 9.61 1.45 26.67
N ILE A 72 8.93 0.31 26.58
CA ILE A 72 7.72 0.01 27.34
C ILE A 72 7.97 -1.30 28.10
N ASP A 73 7.81 -1.26 29.42
CA ASP A 73 7.99 -2.40 30.31
C ASP A 73 9.34 -3.13 30.10
N GLY A 74 10.41 -2.35 29.87
CA GLY A 74 11.77 -2.87 29.68
C GLY A 74 12.04 -3.42 28.28
N LYS A 75 11.06 -3.41 27.36
CA LYS A 75 11.23 -3.81 25.96
C LYS A 75 11.27 -2.58 25.05
N SER A 76 12.26 -2.53 24.16
CA SER A 76 12.42 -1.44 23.20
C SER A 76 11.63 -1.71 21.91
N TYR A 77 11.07 -0.63 21.34
CA TYR A 77 10.30 -0.63 20.11
C TYR A 77 10.74 0.51 19.21
N LEU A 78 10.69 0.30 17.91
CA LEU A 78 10.79 1.36 16.90
C LEU A 78 9.47 2.11 16.80
N VAL A 79 9.54 3.43 16.66
CA VAL A 79 8.40 4.28 16.31
C VAL A 79 8.32 4.35 14.78
N GLU A 80 7.32 3.73 14.21
CA GLU A 80 7.04 3.74 12.78
C GLU A 80 5.88 4.70 12.50
N LYS A 81 6.17 5.80 11.80
CA LYS A 81 5.14 6.79 11.43
C LYS A 81 4.12 6.19 10.48
N ALA A 82 2.86 6.55 10.65
CA ALA A 82 1.79 6.20 9.73
C ALA A 82 2.08 6.71 8.31
N LEU A 83 1.54 6.01 7.32
CA LEU A 83 1.63 6.39 5.91
C LEU A 83 0.24 6.75 5.40
N THR A 84 0.13 7.95 4.86
CA THR A 84 -1.02 8.45 4.11
C THR A 84 -0.57 8.90 2.72
N ALA A 85 -1.51 9.07 1.81
CA ALA A 85 -1.24 9.55 0.46
C ALA A 85 -2.33 10.48 -0.05
N ASP A 86 -2.01 11.33 -1.01
CA ASP A 86 -3.00 12.14 -1.72
C ASP A 86 -3.87 11.23 -2.61
N PHE A 87 -3.26 10.20 -3.21
CA PHE A 87 -3.93 9.28 -4.14
C PHE A 87 -3.59 7.83 -3.83
N ALA A 88 -4.60 6.94 -3.90
CA ALA A 88 -4.42 5.51 -3.99
C ALA A 88 -4.99 4.98 -5.31
N PHE A 89 -4.26 4.04 -5.91
CA PHE A 89 -4.72 3.25 -7.05
C PHE A 89 -4.76 1.79 -6.61
N VAL A 90 -5.96 1.19 -6.65
CA VAL A 90 -6.19 -0.16 -6.16
C VAL A 90 -6.81 -1.03 -7.26
N SER A 91 -6.56 -2.33 -7.18
CA SER A 91 -7.15 -3.30 -8.10
C SER A 91 -8.19 -4.13 -7.37
N ALA A 92 -9.43 -4.09 -7.83
CA ALA A 92 -10.56 -4.84 -7.30
C ALA A 92 -10.93 -6.02 -8.20
N HIS A 93 -11.62 -7.02 -7.63
CA HIS A 93 -12.22 -8.10 -8.40
C HIS A 93 -13.55 -7.63 -8.99
N ILE A 94 -14.48 -7.26 -8.14
CA ILE A 94 -15.77 -6.68 -8.55
C ILE A 94 -15.96 -5.37 -7.81
N ALA A 95 -16.50 -4.39 -8.50
CA ALA A 95 -16.98 -3.14 -7.92
C ALA A 95 -18.45 -2.94 -8.25
N ASP A 96 -19.19 -2.23 -7.41
CA ASP A 96 -20.49 -1.70 -7.79
C ASP A 96 -20.41 -0.22 -8.18
N GLU A 97 -21.51 0.33 -8.69
CA GLU A 97 -21.60 1.74 -9.09
C GLU A 97 -21.41 2.74 -7.96
N PHE A 98 -21.55 2.31 -6.70
CA PHE A 98 -21.26 3.13 -5.51
C PHE A 98 -19.79 3.05 -5.06
N GLY A 99 -18.96 2.25 -5.73
CA GLY A 99 -17.55 2.08 -5.38
C GLY A 99 -17.30 1.07 -4.26
N ASN A 100 -18.26 0.25 -3.88
CA ASN A 100 -18.01 -0.87 -3.01
C ASN A 100 -17.17 -1.91 -3.73
N LEU A 101 -16.11 -2.43 -3.05
CA LEU A 101 -15.13 -3.30 -3.69
C LEU A 101 -15.05 -4.66 -3.01
N THR A 102 -14.91 -5.68 -3.84
CA THR A 102 -14.45 -7.01 -3.45
C THR A 102 -13.07 -7.29 -4.03
N PHE A 103 -12.35 -8.21 -3.41
CA PHE A 103 -11.00 -8.57 -3.85
C PHE A 103 -10.86 -10.08 -3.94
N ASP A 104 -10.11 -10.55 -4.94
CA ASP A 104 -9.78 -11.96 -5.10
C ASP A 104 -8.34 -12.23 -4.63
N LYS A 105 -8.13 -13.41 -4.03
CA LYS A 105 -6.82 -13.94 -3.63
C LYS A 105 -5.98 -12.92 -2.81
N THR A 106 -4.74 -12.71 -3.22
CA THR A 106 -3.78 -11.84 -2.52
C THR A 106 -4.07 -10.35 -2.68
N ALA A 107 -4.95 -9.94 -3.59
CA ALA A 107 -5.38 -8.55 -3.71
C ALA A 107 -6.07 -8.04 -2.43
N ARG A 108 -6.55 -8.93 -1.56
CA ARG A 108 -7.09 -8.62 -0.23
C ARG A 108 -6.07 -8.03 0.75
N ASN A 109 -4.78 -8.16 0.49
CA ASN A 109 -3.75 -7.76 1.46
C ASN A 109 -3.61 -6.24 1.56
N MET A 110 -3.11 -5.60 0.51
CA MET A 110 -2.73 -4.17 0.56
C MET A 110 -3.82 -3.25 0.04
N ASN A 111 -4.60 -3.67 -0.97
CA ASN A 111 -5.58 -2.79 -1.61
C ASN A 111 -6.60 -2.17 -0.63
N PRO A 112 -7.23 -2.93 0.31
CA PRO A 112 -8.15 -2.33 1.28
C PRO A 112 -7.48 -1.31 2.20
N LEU A 113 -6.25 -1.58 2.61
CA LEU A 113 -5.50 -0.69 3.50
C LEU A 113 -5.15 0.61 2.79
N MET A 114 -4.68 0.51 1.54
CA MET A 114 -4.32 1.66 0.71
C MET A 114 -5.53 2.52 0.38
N ALA A 115 -6.67 1.90 0.10
CA ALA A 115 -7.91 2.60 -0.19
C ALA A 115 -8.35 3.51 0.99
N ALA A 116 -8.18 3.03 2.23
CA ALA A 116 -8.54 3.79 3.42
C ALA A 116 -7.51 4.86 3.80
N ALA A 117 -6.26 4.75 3.33
CA ALA A 117 -5.14 5.60 3.74
C ALA A 117 -4.87 6.79 2.81
N ALA A 118 -5.66 6.96 1.77
CA ALA A 118 -5.52 8.05 0.81
C ALA A 118 -6.68 9.06 0.91
N GLU A 119 -6.42 10.30 0.53
CA GLU A 119 -7.46 11.33 0.41
C GLU A 119 -8.41 11.02 -0.74
N ARG A 120 -7.87 10.45 -1.84
CA ARG A 120 -8.63 10.10 -3.05
C ARG A 120 -8.22 8.72 -3.54
N THR A 121 -9.17 7.81 -3.64
CA THR A 121 -8.92 6.44 -4.11
C THR A 121 -9.63 6.17 -5.42
N PHE A 122 -8.90 5.62 -6.37
CA PHE A 122 -9.43 5.14 -7.64
C PHE A 122 -9.20 3.62 -7.75
N ALA A 123 -10.25 2.90 -8.13
CA ALA A 123 -10.20 1.46 -8.28
C ALA A 123 -10.31 1.05 -9.76
N GLU A 124 -9.43 0.16 -10.19
CA GLU A 124 -9.60 -0.59 -11.43
C GLU A 124 -10.22 -1.95 -11.09
N ALA A 125 -11.43 -2.23 -11.56
CA ALA A 125 -12.16 -3.46 -11.28
C ALA A 125 -12.23 -4.38 -12.48
N ALA A 126 -12.09 -5.69 -12.27
CA ALA A 126 -12.23 -6.69 -13.33
C ALA A 126 -13.68 -6.77 -13.85
N GLU A 127 -14.65 -6.43 -12.97
CA GLU A 127 -16.07 -6.37 -13.30
C GLU A 127 -16.72 -5.21 -12.54
N ILE A 128 -17.64 -4.50 -13.19
CA ILE A 128 -18.46 -3.47 -12.55
C ILE A 128 -19.93 -3.91 -12.68
N VAL A 129 -20.62 -3.99 -11.53
CA VAL A 129 -22.01 -4.42 -11.45
C VAL A 129 -22.93 -3.26 -10.98
N PRO A 130 -24.24 -3.31 -11.25
CA PRO A 130 -25.19 -2.37 -10.72
C PRO A 130 -25.19 -2.30 -9.20
N ALA A 131 -25.58 -1.15 -8.67
CA ALA A 131 -25.72 -0.93 -7.24
C ALA A 131 -26.73 -1.94 -6.62
N GLY A 132 -26.28 -2.59 -5.54
CA GLY A 132 -27.09 -3.60 -4.81
C GLY A 132 -26.97 -5.02 -5.34
N GLU A 133 -26.21 -5.27 -6.39
CA GLU A 133 -25.92 -6.64 -6.86
C GLU A 133 -24.75 -7.30 -6.12
N LEU A 134 -23.87 -6.52 -5.49
CA LEU A 134 -22.86 -7.08 -4.61
C LEU A 134 -23.48 -7.59 -3.31
N ASP A 135 -23.13 -8.80 -2.93
CA ASP A 135 -23.47 -9.31 -1.60
C ASP A 135 -22.76 -8.45 -0.54
N SER A 136 -23.54 -7.81 0.32
CA SER A 136 -23.06 -6.90 1.37
C SER A 136 -22.05 -7.55 2.32
N GLU A 137 -22.17 -8.86 2.57
CA GLU A 137 -21.25 -9.62 3.43
C GLU A 137 -19.87 -9.83 2.77
N HIS A 138 -19.76 -9.66 1.46
CA HIS A 138 -18.50 -9.81 0.71
C HIS A 138 -17.81 -8.47 0.41
N ILE A 139 -18.43 -7.33 0.72
CA ILE A 139 -17.82 -6.02 0.56
C ILE A 139 -16.65 -5.88 1.55
N VAL A 140 -15.45 -5.66 1.02
CA VAL A 140 -14.23 -5.49 1.81
C VAL A 140 -13.87 -4.01 1.95
N THR A 141 -14.00 -3.23 0.87
CA THR A 141 -13.80 -1.78 0.91
C THR A 141 -15.13 -1.10 0.61
N PRO A 142 -15.72 -0.38 1.58
CA PRO A 142 -16.92 0.42 1.34
C PRO A 142 -16.68 1.56 0.34
N GLY A 143 -17.68 1.86 -0.47
CA GLY A 143 -17.60 2.90 -1.51
C GLY A 143 -17.30 4.30 -0.99
N VAL A 144 -17.52 4.57 0.30
CA VAL A 144 -17.15 5.84 0.93
C VAL A 144 -15.66 6.17 0.84
N PHE A 145 -14.80 5.18 0.66
CA PHE A 145 -13.35 5.36 0.46
C PHE A 145 -12.96 5.49 -1.02
N VAL A 146 -13.90 5.32 -1.97
CA VAL A 146 -13.60 5.21 -3.40
C VAL A 146 -14.24 6.37 -4.15
N GLU A 147 -13.43 7.19 -4.79
CA GLU A 147 -13.89 8.33 -5.57
C GLU A 147 -14.30 7.95 -6.99
N GLY A 148 -13.66 6.95 -7.56
CA GLY A 148 -13.97 6.50 -8.92
C GLY A 148 -13.56 5.07 -9.18
N VAL A 149 -14.36 4.42 -10.02
CA VAL A 149 -14.12 3.06 -10.50
C VAL A 149 -14.00 3.07 -12.01
N VAL A 150 -13.02 2.32 -12.53
CA VAL A 150 -12.84 2.10 -13.96
C VAL A 150 -12.83 0.61 -14.26
N GLN A 151 -13.40 0.24 -15.40
CA GLN A 151 -13.36 -1.13 -15.91
C GLN A 151 -11.95 -1.49 -16.33
N SER A 152 -11.42 -2.60 -15.83
CA SER A 152 -10.13 -3.14 -16.25
C SER A 152 -10.21 -3.72 -17.67
N GLU A 153 -9.21 -3.40 -18.48
CA GLU A 153 -9.00 -4.06 -19.78
C GLU A 153 -8.22 -5.38 -19.64
N GLY A 154 -7.96 -5.80 -18.41
CA GLY A 154 -7.14 -6.94 -18.09
C GLY A 154 -5.67 -6.59 -17.94
N VAL A 155 -4.95 -7.42 -17.18
CA VAL A 155 -3.53 -7.18 -16.89
C VAL A 155 -2.68 -7.85 -17.94
N LYS A 156 -1.97 -7.06 -18.71
CA LYS A 156 -0.89 -7.53 -19.60
C LYS A 156 0.42 -7.49 -18.82
N TRP A 157 0.74 -8.57 -18.14
CA TRP A 157 1.98 -8.69 -17.41
C TRP A 157 3.16 -8.70 -18.38
N ARG A 158 3.93 -7.65 -18.36
CA ARG A 158 5.30 -7.66 -18.83
C ARG A 158 6.18 -7.26 -17.68
N TRP A 159 7.10 -8.11 -17.33
CA TRP A 159 8.10 -7.75 -16.35
C TRP A 159 8.96 -6.60 -16.88
N ALA A 160 9.32 -5.64 -16.03
CA ALA A 160 10.09 -4.45 -16.43
C ALA A 160 11.49 -4.77 -17.02
N TRP A 161 11.88 -6.04 -17.00
CA TRP A 161 13.15 -6.55 -17.53
C TRP A 161 13.01 -7.46 -18.77
N GLU A 162 11.82 -7.68 -19.29
CA GLU A 162 11.56 -8.25 -20.63
C GLU A 162 11.53 -7.14 -21.69
#